data_aceac174cbdb7063d49f71874282b5d6
#
_entry.id   aceac174cbdb7063d49f71874282b5d6
#
_cell.length_a   1.000
_cell.length_b   1.000
_cell.length_c   1.000
_cell.angle_alpha   90.00
_cell.angle_beta   90.00
_cell.angle_gamma   90.00
#
_symmetry.space_group_name_H-M   'P 1'
#
loop_
_entity.id
_entity.type
_entity.pdbx_description
1 polymer ?
#
loop_
_entity_poly.entity_id
_entity_poly.type
_entity_poly.pdbx_seq_one_letter_code
_entity_poly.pdbx_strand_id
1 'polypeptide(L)'
;MNGGFSSTIGNYVYCTRGIKYKDGEFFVNRRYNFISINHEFAHHFINPIVDKYYDKVSDYDYLFKEAKANGLPGDYSGMNKTILYEYFVRAASVVMSEKWISQEEMQPDFLWFKKIGFIRIEEITDIIRENLFNYSSFEELYINVLIPYLNSFTRKNNEEMKNSK
;
A
#
# COMPACT_ATOMS: atom_id res chain seq x y z
N MET A 1 11.04 5.17 15.21
CA MET A 1 9.81 5.49 14.44
C MET A 1 8.62 5.38 15.38
N ASN A 2 7.79 6.42 15.47
CA ASN A 2 6.55 6.32 16.24
C ASN A 2 5.50 5.75 15.27
N GLY A 3 5.28 4.43 15.32
CA GLY A 3 4.24 3.77 14.55
C GLY A 3 2.84 4.22 14.98
N GLY A 4 1.90 4.18 14.05
CA GLY A 4 0.48 4.18 14.36
C GLY A 4 0.01 2.74 14.56
N PHE A 5 -1.14 2.57 15.14
CA PHE A 5 -1.89 1.32 15.08
C PHE A 5 -3.38 1.61 15.05
N SER A 6 -4.14 0.68 14.52
CA SER A 6 -5.59 0.76 14.49
C SER A 6 -6.22 -0.50 15.08
N SER A 7 -7.40 -0.36 15.64
CA SER A 7 -8.19 -1.47 16.16
C SER A 7 -9.67 -1.23 15.92
N THR A 8 -10.45 -2.29 15.84
CA THR A 8 -11.91 -2.23 15.73
C THR A 8 -12.54 -2.64 17.06
N ILE A 9 -13.45 -1.79 17.58
CA ILE A 9 -14.25 -2.09 18.77
C ILE A 9 -15.73 -1.86 18.41
N GLY A 10 -16.49 -2.92 18.31
CA GLY A 10 -17.86 -2.87 17.79
C GLY A 10 -17.87 -2.37 16.33
N ASN A 11 -18.62 -1.31 16.07
CA ASN A 11 -18.73 -0.69 14.74
C ASN A 11 -17.77 0.50 14.53
N TYR A 12 -16.78 0.68 15.41
CA TYR A 12 -15.86 1.81 15.37
C TYR A 12 -14.44 1.36 15.07
N VAL A 13 -13.75 2.09 14.19
CA VAL A 13 -12.32 1.97 13.93
C VAL A 13 -11.59 3.07 14.70
N TYR A 14 -10.66 2.67 15.55
CA TYR A 14 -9.82 3.57 16.33
C TYR A 14 -8.42 3.57 15.75
N CYS A 15 -7.96 4.75 15.31
CA CYS A 15 -6.58 4.94 14.89
C CYS A 15 -5.84 5.76 15.93
N THR A 16 -4.74 5.21 16.44
CA THR A 16 -3.88 5.91 17.40
C THR A 16 -2.55 6.22 16.77
N ARG A 17 -1.97 7.35 17.21
CA ARG A 17 -0.72 7.80 16.69
C ARG A 17 0.15 8.44 17.77
N GLY A 18 1.44 8.13 17.72
CA GLY A 18 2.44 8.82 18.52
C GLY A 18 2.65 10.26 18.06
N ILE A 19 2.61 11.20 19.00
CA ILE A 19 2.96 12.61 18.78
C ILE A 19 4.41 12.80 19.18
N LYS A 20 5.19 13.48 18.35
CA LYS A 20 6.57 13.84 18.71
C LYS A 20 6.53 15.03 19.67
N TYR A 21 7.26 14.89 20.78
CA TYR A 21 7.55 15.98 21.70
C TYR A 21 9.01 16.38 21.55
N LYS A 22 9.26 17.63 21.23
CA LYS A 22 10.62 18.17 21.06
C LYS A 22 10.67 19.60 21.57
N ASP A 23 11.71 19.93 22.32
CA ASP A 23 12.01 21.29 22.81
C ASP A 23 10.84 21.95 23.60
N GLY A 24 10.05 21.15 24.34
CA GLY A 24 8.93 21.66 25.14
C GLY A 24 7.61 21.75 24.38
N GLU A 25 7.57 21.38 23.10
CA GLU A 25 6.38 21.50 22.26
C GLU A 25 5.98 20.18 21.60
N PHE A 26 4.68 20.01 21.36
CA PHE A 26 4.15 18.90 20.57
C PHE A 26 4.27 19.23 19.09
N PHE A 27 5.04 18.41 18.38
CA PHE A 27 5.22 18.58 16.94
C PHE A 27 4.24 17.71 16.16
N VAL A 28 3.38 18.38 15.39
CA VAL A 28 2.40 17.74 14.52
C VAL A 28 2.75 18.04 13.07
N ASN A 29 3.27 17.06 12.35
CA ASN A 29 3.43 17.17 10.90
C ASN A 29 2.11 16.81 10.21
N ARG A 30 1.41 17.79 9.63
CA ARG A 30 0.12 17.62 8.97
C ARG A 30 0.15 16.50 7.93
N ARG A 31 1.06 16.56 6.97
CA ARG A 31 1.21 15.56 5.90
C ARG A 31 1.36 14.16 6.47
N TYR A 32 2.35 13.98 7.32
CA TYR A 32 2.64 12.69 7.93
C TYR A 32 1.44 12.14 8.71
N ASN A 33 0.68 12.98 9.40
CA ASN A 33 -0.49 12.55 10.15
C ASN A 33 -1.62 12.10 9.24
N PHE A 34 -1.94 12.84 8.17
CA PHE A 34 -2.98 12.46 7.22
C PHE A 34 -2.67 11.13 6.55
N ILE A 35 -1.47 10.97 6.00
CA ILE A 35 -1.06 9.72 5.32
C ILE A 35 -1.11 8.54 6.30
N SER A 36 -0.59 8.71 7.52
CA SER A 36 -0.58 7.61 8.49
C SER A 36 -1.96 7.25 9.03
N ILE A 37 -2.83 8.22 9.31
CA ILE A 37 -4.19 7.93 9.76
C ILE A 37 -4.96 7.21 8.65
N ASN A 38 -4.87 7.70 7.42
CA ASN A 38 -5.47 7.05 6.26
C ASN A 38 -4.90 5.65 6.01
N HIS A 39 -3.60 5.44 6.24
CA HIS A 39 -2.94 4.14 6.16
C HIS A 39 -3.52 3.14 7.17
N GLU A 40 -3.53 3.49 8.44
CA GLU A 40 -4.08 2.60 9.47
C GLU A 40 -5.58 2.34 9.26
N PHE A 41 -6.33 3.35 8.81
CA PHE A 41 -7.73 3.20 8.49
C PHE A 41 -7.97 2.28 7.29
N ALA A 42 -7.16 2.43 6.23
CA ALA A 42 -7.27 1.65 5.00
C ALA A 42 -7.07 0.14 5.23
N HIS A 43 -6.25 -0.27 6.20
CA HIS A 43 -6.06 -1.68 6.56
C HIS A 43 -7.38 -2.41 6.87
N HIS A 44 -8.34 -1.74 7.53
CA HIS A 44 -9.63 -2.34 7.90
C HIS A 44 -10.53 -2.67 6.71
N PHE A 45 -10.34 -1.99 5.59
CA PHE A 45 -11.14 -2.19 4.37
C PHE A 45 -10.39 -3.02 3.33
N ILE A 46 -9.10 -2.82 3.19
CA ILE A 46 -8.29 -3.42 2.13
C ILE A 46 -7.86 -4.85 2.49
N ASN A 47 -7.37 -5.09 3.72
CA ASN A 47 -6.89 -6.41 4.10
C ASN A 47 -7.93 -7.52 3.93
N PRO A 48 -9.21 -7.36 4.36
CA PRO A 48 -10.22 -8.38 4.15
C PRO A 48 -10.50 -8.69 2.67
N ILE A 49 -10.39 -7.68 1.79
CA ILE A 49 -10.58 -7.86 0.34
C ILE A 49 -9.40 -8.65 -0.24
N VAL A 50 -8.18 -8.27 0.10
CA VAL A 50 -6.98 -9.01 -0.34
C VAL A 50 -7.03 -10.45 0.16
N ASP A 51 -7.46 -10.69 1.41
CA ASP A 51 -7.63 -12.04 1.97
C ASP A 51 -8.63 -12.87 1.19
N LYS A 52 -9.79 -12.29 0.87
CA LYS A 52 -10.88 -12.95 0.17
C LYS A 52 -10.49 -13.43 -1.23
N TYR A 53 -9.61 -12.68 -1.91
CA TYR A 53 -9.24 -12.94 -3.29
C TYR A 53 -7.76 -13.31 -3.47
N TYR A 54 -7.08 -13.69 -2.40
CA TYR A 54 -5.66 -13.98 -2.44
C TYR A 54 -5.30 -15.11 -3.41
N ASP A 55 -6.14 -16.13 -3.50
CA ASP A 55 -6.02 -17.27 -4.42
C ASP A 55 -6.20 -16.93 -5.90
N LYS A 56 -6.73 -15.73 -6.21
CA LYS A 56 -6.90 -15.24 -7.58
C LYS A 56 -5.64 -14.57 -8.15
N VAL A 57 -4.65 -14.30 -7.31
CA VAL A 57 -3.37 -13.72 -7.73
C VAL A 57 -2.42 -14.86 -8.10
N SER A 58 -2.04 -14.94 -9.39
CA SER A 58 -1.26 -16.07 -9.93
C SER A 58 0.16 -16.16 -9.39
N ASP A 59 0.79 -15.03 -9.05
CA ASP A 59 2.12 -14.96 -8.46
C ASP A 59 2.14 -13.90 -7.34
N TYR A 60 1.51 -14.24 -6.22
CA TYR A 60 1.46 -13.37 -5.05
C TYR A 60 2.84 -13.14 -4.41
N ASP A 61 3.84 -13.98 -4.73
CA ASP A 61 5.20 -13.82 -4.24
C ASP A 61 6.01 -12.80 -5.03
N TYR A 62 5.55 -12.42 -6.24
CA TYR A 62 6.32 -11.53 -7.11
C TYR A 62 6.68 -10.21 -6.43
N LEU A 63 5.69 -9.49 -5.93
CA LEU A 63 5.91 -8.20 -5.25
C LEU A 63 6.79 -8.34 -4.01
N PHE A 64 6.65 -9.43 -3.27
CA PHE A 64 7.51 -9.72 -2.12
C PHE A 64 8.97 -9.93 -2.52
N LYS A 65 9.22 -10.76 -3.55
CA LYS A 65 10.58 -11.02 -4.06
C LYS A 65 11.22 -9.75 -4.59
N GLU A 66 10.46 -8.96 -5.34
CA GLU A 66 10.90 -7.68 -5.86
C GLU A 66 11.20 -6.67 -4.76
N ALA A 67 10.31 -6.51 -3.78
CA ALA A 67 10.52 -5.64 -2.64
C ALA A 67 11.74 -6.05 -1.80
N LYS A 68 11.92 -7.36 -1.58
CA LYS A 68 13.08 -7.91 -0.87
C LYS A 68 14.39 -7.61 -1.58
N ALA A 69 14.41 -7.75 -2.90
CA ALA A 69 15.58 -7.41 -3.72
C ALA A 69 15.91 -5.90 -3.70
N ASN A 70 14.95 -5.05 -3.35
CA ASN A 70 15.06 -3.58 -3.33
C ASN A 70 15.07 -2.97 -1.92
N GLY A 71 15.43 -3.73 -0.88
CA GLY A 71 15.70 -3.17 0.45
C GLY A 71 14.54 -3.27 1.45
N LEU A 72 13.60 -4.20 1.23
CA LEU A 72 12.54 -4.47 2.21
C LEU A 72 13.15 -4.85 3.57
N PRO A 73 12.73 -4.18 4.68
CA PRO A 73 13.22 -4.49 6.01
C PRO A 73 12.97 -5.95 6.43
N GLY A 74 13.86 -6.50 7.25
CA GLY A 74 13.82 -7.90 7.64
C GLY A 74 12.62 -8.32 8.49
N ASP A 75 11.93 -7.37 9.13
CA ASP A 75 10.69 -7.58 9.88
C ASP A 75 9.49 -8.01 9.00
N TYR A 76 9.58 -7.79 7.68
CA TYR A 76 8.63 -8.33 6.69
C TYR A 76 8.99 -9.75 6.21
N SER A 77 10.00 -10.40 6.77
CA SER A 77 10.45 -11.73 6.35
C SER A 77 9.34 -12.78 6.52
N GLY A 78 9.03 -13.51 5.45
CA GLY A 78 7.99 -14.55 5.45
C GLY A 78 6.55 -14.04 5.37
N MET A 79 6.35 -12.74 5.12
CA MET A 79 5.03 -12.10 5.12
C MET A 79 4.57 -11.69 3.71
N ASN A 80 4.59 -12.64 2.75
CA ASN A 80 4.26 -12.35 1.34
C ASN A 80 2.92 -11.63 1.18
N LYS A 81 1.88 -12.09 1.87
CA LYS A 81 0.55 -11.47 1.83
C LYS A 81 0.56 -10.06 2.43
N THR A 82 1.32 -9.83 3.49
CA THR A 82 1.44 -8.51 4.13
C THR A 82 1.99 -7.48 3.14
N ILE A 83 2.87 -7.86 2.22
CA ILE A 83 3.37 -6.95 1.19
C ILE A 83 2.27 -6.50 0.23
N LEU A 84 1.34 -7.36 -0.13
CA LEU A 84 0.16 -6.96 -0.90
C LEU A 84 -0.70 -5.96 -0.13
N TYR A 85 -0.97 -6.21 1.16
CA TYR A 85 -1.68 -5.25 2.00
C TYR A 85 -0.97 -3.89 1.99
N GLU A 86 0.31 -3.89 2.29
CA GLU A 86 1.10 -2.67 2.41
C GLU A 86 1.16 -1.85 1.10
N TYR A 87 1.28 -2.50 -0.06
CA TYR A 87 1.22 -1.80 -1.33
C TYR A 87 -0.12 -1.09 -1.52
N PHE A 88 -1.23 -1.80 -1.34
CA PHE A 88 -2.56 -1.23 -1.59
C PHE A 88 -2.98 -0.24 -0.52
N VAL A 89 -2.66 -0.51 0.73
CA VAL A 89 -2.93 0.41 1.85
C VAL A 89 -2.16 1.72 1.70
N ARG A 90 -0.86 1.66 1.36
CA ARG A 90 -0.04 2.84 1.10
C ARG A 90 -0.56 3.64 -0.09
N ALA A 91 -0.82 2.98 -1.21
CA ALA A 91 -1.35 3.61 -2.40
C ALA A 91 -2.71 4.29 -2.14
N ALA A 92 -3.64 3.58 -1.51
CA ALA A 92 -4.94 4.12 -1.15
C ALA A 92 -4.83 5.29 -0.16
N SER A 93 -3.94 5.20 0.84
CA SER A 93 -3.74 6.29 1.81
C SER A 93 -3.21 7.57 1.16
N VAL A 94 -2.37 7.44 0.13
CA VAL A 94 -1.93 8.58 -0.69
C VAL A 94 -3.12 9.19 -1.43
N VAL A 95 -3.87 8.38 -2.19
CA VAL A 95 -5.04 8.86 -2.95
C VAL A 95 -6.08 9.53 -2.03
N MET A 96 -6.36 8.93 -0.87
CA MET A 96 -7.27 9.52 0.12
C MET A 96 -6.76 10.85 0.69
N SER A 97 -5.45 11.04 0.74
CA SER A 97 -4.84 12.27 1.27
C SER A 97 -4.77 13.41 0.26
N GLU A 98 -4.92 13.15 -1.04
CA GLU A 98 -4.81 14.15 -2.12
C GLU A 98 -5.82 15.29 -2.03
N LYS A 99 -6.92 15.10 -1.30
CA LYS A 99 -7.87 16.17 -0.99
C LYS A 99 -7.26 17.31 -0.15
N TRP A 100 -6.23 17.02 0.64
CA TRP A 100 -5.66 17.95 1.63
C TRP A 100 -4.16 18.19 1.46
N ILE A 101 -3.50 17.37 0.67
CA ILE A 101 -2.04 17.37 0.46
C ILE A 101 -1.77 17.23 -1.03
N SER A 102 -0.99 18.15 -1.59
CA SER A 102 -0.65 18.11 -3.02
C SER A 102 0.26 16.91 -3.35
N GLN A 103 0.28 16.49 -4.61
CA GLN A 103 1.19 15.43 -5.09
C GLN A 103 2.65 15.80 -4.89
N GLU A 104 3.01 17.08 -5.05
CA GLU A 104 4.38 17.56 -4.81
C GLU A 104 4.77 17.39 -3.34
N GLU A 105 3.88 17.71 -2.41
CA GLU A 105 4.11 17.51 -0.98
C GLU A 105 4.25 16.02 -0.60
N MET A 106 3.69 15.09 -1.38
CA MET A 106 3.78 13.65 -1.15
C MET A 106 5.04 12.98 -1.73
N GLN A 107 5.80 13.67 -2.58
CA GLN A 107 7.02 13.11 -3.20
C GLN A 107 8.01 12.51 -2.20
N PRO A 108 8.28 13.12 -1.03
CA PRO A 108 9.16 12.51 -0.03
C PRO A 108 8.65 11.17 0.51
N ASP A 109 7.34 10.95 0.54
CA ASP A 109 6.75 9.68 1.00
C ASP A 109 6.94 8.59 -0.05
N PHE A 110 6.75 8.90 -1.34
CA PHE A 110 7.06 7.99 -2.44
C PHE A 110 8.54 7.60 -2.47
N LEU A 111 9.44 8.56 -2.31
CA LEU A 111 10.88 8.29 -2.23
C LEU A 111 11.21 7.37 -1.05
N TRP A 112 10.58 7.59 0.10
CA TRP A 112 10.77 6.75 1.26
C TRP A 112 10.20 5.35 1.06
N PHE A 113 9.00 5.21 0.49
CA PHE A 113 8.40 3.91 0.18
C PHE A 113 9.29 3.10 -0.77
N LYS A 114 9.79 3.72 -1.85
CA LYS A 114 10.74 3.08 -2.76
C LYS A 114 12.02 2.65 -2.06
N LYS A 115 12.57 3.50 -1.20
CA LYS A 115 13.78 3.20 -0.42
C LYS A 115 13.63 1.97 0.48
N ILE A 116 12.44 1.69 0.96
CA ILE A 116 12.12 0.49 1.78
C ILE A 116 11.51 -0.65 0.96
N GLY A 117 11.75 -0.68 -0.34
CA GLY A 117 11.42 -1.79 -1.23
C GLY A 117 10.09 -1.71 -1.97
N PHE A 118 9.22 -0.73 -1.71
CA PHE A 118 7.94 -0.57 -2.40
C PHE A 118 8.12 0.18 -3.73
N ILE A 119 8.91 -0.39 -4.65
CA ILE A 119 9.34 0.31 -5.87
C ILE A 119 8.22 0.62 -6.86
N ARG A 120 7.11 -0.15 -6.82
CA ARG A 120 5.93 0.05 -7.69
C ARG A 120 4.85 0.92 -7.07
N ILE A 121 5.16 1.58 -5.96
CA ILE A 121 4.14 2.31 -5.20
C ILE A 121 3.48 3.44 -6.02
N GLU A 122 4.23 4.15 -6.85
CA GLU A 122 3.68 5.21 -7.72
C GLU A 122 2.76 4.61 -8.78
N GLU A 123 3.21 3.55 -9.48
CA GLU A 123 2.42 2.85 -10.50
C GLU A 123 1.09 2.35 -9.93
N ILE A 124 1.11 1.70 -8.75
CA ILE A 124 -0.10 1.20 -8.10
C ILE A 124 -0.99 2.36 -7.62
N THR A 125 -0.41 3.45 -7.15
CA THR A 125 -1.16 4.65 -6.76
C THR A 125 -1.88 5.27 -7.95
N ASP A 126 -1.20 5.37 -9.10
CA ASP A 126 -1.79 5.90 -10.34
C ASP A 126 -2.94 5.01 -10.82
N ILE A 127 -2.76 3.69 -10.82
CA ILE A 127 -3.83 2.74 -11.16
C ILE A 127 -5.05 2.93 -10.26
N ILE A 128 -4.86 3.06 -8.95
CA ILE A 128 -5.98 3.28 -8.01
C ILE A 128 -6.62 4.63 -8.27
N ARG A 129 -5.86 5.70 -8.42
CA ARG A 129 -6.34 7.06 -8.68
C ARG A 129 -7.20 7.16 -9.92
N GLU A 130 -6.73 6.59 -11.03
CA GLU A 130 -7.40 6.64 -12.32
C GLU A 130 -8.70 5.84 -12.35
N ASN A 131 -8.80 4.81 -11.53
CA ASN A 131 -9.92 3.87 -11.57
C ASN A 131 -10.89 3.98 -10.37
N LEU A 132 -10.53 4.71 -9.30
CA LEU A 132 -11.31 4.74 -8.06
C LEU A 132 -12.78 5.11 -8.27
N PHE A 133 -13.08 6.05 -9.17
CA PHE A 133 -14.43 6.52 -9.44
C PHE A 133 -15.16 5.75 -10.56
N ASN A 134 -14.48 4.77 -11.20
CA ASN A 134 -15.07 3.94 -12.24
C ASN A 134 -15.79 2.71 -11.65
N TYR A 135 -15.61 2.45 -10.36
CA TYR A 135 -16.17 1.30 -9.65
C TYR A 135 -16.95 1.76 -8.41
N SER A 136 -17.95 0.98 -8.02
CA SER A 136 -18.80 1.30 -6.87
C SER A 136 -18.11 1.01 -5.51
N SER A 137 -17.04 0.21 -5.53
CA SER A 137 -16.28 -0.17 -4.34
C SER A 137 -14.81 -0.48 -4.65
N PHE A 138 -13.97 -0.43 -3.61
CA PHE A 138 -12.59 -0.89 -3.74
C PHE A 138 -12.51 -2.39 -4.09
N GLU A 139 -13.47 -3.19 -3.65
CA GLU A 139 -13.53 -4.62 -3.99
C GLU A 139 -13.69 -4.84 -5.50
N GLU A 140 -14.60 -4.10 -6.15
CA GLU A 140 -14.77 -4.16 -7.60
C GLU A 140 -13.51 -3.70 -8.35
N LEU A 141 -12.89 -2.61 -7.91
CA LEU A 141 -11.62 -2.15 -8.47
C LEU A 141 -10.53 -3.22 -8.30
N TYR A 142 -10.45 -3.85 -7.13
CA TYR A 142 -9.46 -4.90 -6.85
C TYR A 142 -9.61 -6.08 -7.81
N ILE A 143 -10.84 -6.58 -8.00
CA ILE A 143 -11.13 -7.74 -8.87
C ILE A 143 -10.86 -7.39 -10.34
N ASN A 144 -11.33 -6.24 -10.80
CA ASN A 144 -11.37 -5.93 -12.23
C ASN A 144 -10.10 -5.26 -12.75
N VAL A 145 -9.27 -4.67 -11.88
CA VAL A 145 -8.07 -3.92 -12.26
C VAL A 145 -6.82 -4.45 -11.58
N LEU A 146 -6.80 -4.52 -10.23
CA LEU A 146 -5.58 -4.83 -9.50
C LEU A 146 -5.17 -6.30 -9.62
N ILE A 147 -6.10 -7.26 -9.57
CA ILE A 147 -5.78 -8.68 -9.81
C ILE A 147 -5.24 -8.91 -11.25
N PRO A 148 -5.89 -8.41 -12.33
CA PRO A 148 -5.33 -8.48 -13.68
C PRO A 148 -3.94 -7.85 -13.80
N TYR A 149 -3.71 -6.70 -13.17
CA TYR A 149 -2.40 -6.06 -13.12
C TYR A 149 -1.35 -6.95 -12.46
N LEU A 150 -1.63 -7.49 -11.27
CA LEU A 150 -0.72 -8.42 -10.58
C LEU A 150 -0.42 -9.66 -11.43
N ASN A 151 -1.44 -10.25 -12.05
CA ASN A 151 -1.30 -11.44 -12.88
C ASN A 151 -0.53 -11.19 -14.19
N SER A 152 -0.39 -9.93 -14.62
CA SER A 152 0.42 -9.57 -15.77
C SER A 152 1.91 -9.85 -15.57
N PHE A 153 2.41 -9.82 -14.33
CA PHE A 153 3.82 -10.11 -14.03
C PHE A 153 4.18 -11.58 -14.29
N THR A 154 3.29 -12.51 -13.95
CA THR A 154 3.49 -13.93 -14.21
C THR A 154 3.58 -14.22 -15.71
N ARG A 155 2.80 -13.53 -16.53
CA ARG A 155 2.82 -13.70 -17.99
C ARG A 155 4.14 -13.22 -18.58
N LYS A 156 4.61 -12.03 -18.20
CA LYS A 156 5.89 -11.47 -18.66
C LYS A 156 7.07 -12.38 -18.31
N ASN A 157 7.14 -12.84 -17.06
CA ASN A 157 8.21 -13.73 -16.62
C ASN A 157 8.23 -15.07 -17.41
N ASN A 158 7.04 -15.62 -17.72
CA ASN A 158 6.93 -16.86 -18.49
C ASN A 158 7.34 -16.66 -19.96
N GLU A 159 7.11 -15.50 -20.56
CA GLU A 159 7.54 -15.16 -21.92
C GLU A 159 9.06 -14.95 -21.99
N GLU A 160 9.65 -14.26 -21.03
CA GLU A 160 11.10 -14.06 -20.95
C GLU A 160 11.85 -15.38 -20.77
N MET A 161 11.34 -16.31 -19.96
CA MET A 161 11.94 -17.64 -19.79
C MET A 161 11.83 -18.52 -21.05
N LYS A 162 10.82 -18.31 -21.91
CA LYS A 162 10.69 -19.03 -23.19
C LYS A 162 11.65 -18.49 -24.25
N ASN A 163 11.92 -17.19 -24.23
CA ASN A 163 12.78 -16.52 -25.20
C ASN A 163 14.28 -16.67 -24.88
N SER A 164 14.62 -17.13 -23.68
CA SER A 164 16.00 -17.37 -23.22
C SER A 164 16.49 -18.82 -23.38
N LYS A 165 15.65 -19.67 -24.00
CA LYS A 165 15.98 -21.07 -24.38
C LYS A 165 16.15 -21.20 -25.88
#